data_de754f900af38818df319682e88ace8e
#
_entry.id   de754f900af38818df319682e88ace8e
#
_cell.length_a   1.000
_cell.length_b   1.000
_cell.length_c   1.000
_cell.angle_alpha   90.00
_cell.angle_beta   90.00
_cell.angle_gamma   90.00
#
_symmetry.space_group_name_H-M   'P 1'
#
loop_
_entity.id
_entity.type
_entity.pdbx_description
1 polymer ?
#
loop_
_entity_poly.entity_id
_entity_poly.type
_entity_poly.pdbx_seq_one_letter_code
_entity_poly.pdbx_strand_id
1 'polypeptide(L)'
;MSSTSSLPKYYENLFDRTKTQSAALFLAPMEGLADRRFRKAISLKQTNYFDDICQEFIRIPSSLPEGALKEKFVKKLSIGNYDSNELIMDAMNARGLGRGRLLSAQIMGSNSELLECSARFLADEGGAPRVDLNCGCPANVVTGKGAGSSLLRNPELVYECMKAVSSGCEGSNAVASLKMRVGFDDTRLFRENVIAACEGGAKILTVHGRTKKQGYSGEADWTKIAEAVEICRSFGGVKVIGNGDVTSCERVARMLRETDVDGVMIGRGAVQDPLLFRRIKSRIRRDGDKVTLLSKEEAIEEEKMGDEAEHVILFMRAFYDELIKAEDIVLNSSSGRQRFRTSKKGVKQTNDSRRVGKLKSIVKYLFTGNVYLSDKMSEVVGVADHEMSSFEMLERVEALIRMYWKGEPAQHISVDNFSLRTKYDDSTALFAV
;
A
#
# COMPACT_ATOMS: atom_id res chain seq x y z
N MET A 1 -6.03 28.30 -21.49
CA MET A 1 -6.12 28.46 -20.04
C MET A 1 -6.83 27.22 -19.50
N SER A 2 -6.08 26.17 -19.10
CA SER A 2 -6.69 24.96 -18.53
C SER A 2 -7.15 25.29 -17.11
N SER A 3 -8.40 25.08 -16.81
CA SER A 3 -8.92 25.13 -15.44
C SER A 3 -8.11 24.14 -14.60
N THR A 4 -7.24 24.64 -13.74
CA THR A 4 -6.62 23.82 -12.70
C THR A 4 -7.74 23.38 -11.76
N SER A 5 -8.34 22.20 -12.00
CA SER A 5 -9.31 21.64 -11.08
C SER A 5 -8.60 21.49 -9.72
N SER A 6 -9.13 22.18 -8.71
CA SER A 6 -8.68 22.07 -7.33
C SER A 6 -8.79 20.62 -6.86
N LEU A 7 -7.97 20.23 -5.88
CA LEU A 7 -8.15 18.94 -5.22
C LEU A 7 -9.55 18.87 -4.58
N PRO A 8 -10.20 17.69 -4.53
CA PRO A 8 -11.39 17.50 -3.73
C PRO A 8 -11.16 17.93 -2.28
N LYS A 9 -12.18 18.52 -1.66
CA LYS A 9 -12.12 19.14 -0.32
C LYS A 9 -11.43 18.25 0.75
N TYR A 10 -11.61 16.93 0.64
CA TYR A 10 -10.93 15.99 1.54
C TYR A 10 -9.41 16.11 1.44
N TYR A 11 -8.85 16.02 0.23
CA TYR A 11 -7.41 16.11 0.02
C TYR A 11 -6.88 17.53 0.21
N GLU A 12 -7.67 18.58 -0.11
CA GLU A 12 -7.30 19.95 0.24
C GLU A 12 -7.09 20.10 1.75
N ASN A 13 -8.04 19.63 2.55
CA ASN A 13 -7.93 19.68 4.01
C ASN A 13 -6.79 18.79 4.53
N LEU A 14 -6.60 17.59 3.94
CA LEU A 14 -5.55 16.65 4.34
C LEU A 14 -4.14 17.25 4.17
N PHE A 15 -3.93 18.00 3.10
CA PHE A 15 -2.63 18.60 2.79
C PHE A 15 -2.49 20.05 3.26
N ASP A 16 -3.52 20.62 3.87
CA ASP A 16 -3.46 21.96 4.45
C ASP A 16 -2.69 21.92 5.77
N ARG A 17 -1.42 22.32 5.71
CA ARG A 17 -0.50 22.32 6.86
C ARG A 17 -0.91 23.27 7.98
N THR A 18 -1.87 24.16 7.74
CA THR A 18 -2.43 25.07 8.76
C THR A 18 -3.58 24.44 9.53
N LYS A 19 -4.24 23.43 8.97
CA LYS A 19 -5.37 22.72 9.57
C LYS A 19 -4.99 21.37 10.16
N THR A 20 -3.99 20.71 9.62
CA THR A 20 -3.57 19.38 10.06
C THR A 20 -2.39 19.48 11.03
N GLN A 21 -2.60 19.05 12.27
CA GLN A 21 -1.54 19.00 13.29
C GLN A 21 -0.59 17.80 13.13
N SER A 22 -0.80 16.95 12.13
CA SER A 22 0.03 15.77 11.90
C SER A 22 0.23 15.51 10.41
N ALA A 23 1.22 14.67 10.08
CA ALA A 23 1.48 14.26 8.70
C ALA A 23 0.29 13.52 8.07
N ALA A 24 0.07 13.71 6.76
CA ALA A 24 -0.80 12.87 5.97
C ALA A 24 -0.17 11.48 5.81
N LEU A 25 -0.91 10.42 6.15
CA LEU A 25 -0.42 9.05 6.22
C LEU A 25 -1.15 8.14 5.26
N PHE A 26 -0.39 7.42 4.44
CA PHE A 26 -0.89 6.54 3.39
C PHE A 26 -0.46 5.10 3.65
N LEU A 27 -1.39 4.14 3.59
CA LEU A 27 -1.03 2.73 3.53
C LEU A 27 -0.71 2.33 2.09
N ALA A 28 0.48 1.78 1.88
CA ALA A 28 0.95 1.39 0.56
C ALA A 28 0.19 0.17 -0.01
N PRO A 29 -0.08 0.14 -1.33
CA PRO A 29 -0.46 -1.09 -2.01
C PRO A 29 0.73 -2.05 -2.03
N MET A 30 0.53 -3.28 -1.53
CA MET A 30 1.57 -4.32 -1.46
C MET A 30 1.01 -5.63 -2.03
N GLU A 31 1.38 -5.95 -3.28
CA GLU A 31 0.90 -7.15 -3.98
C GLU A 31 1.15 -8.42 -3.13
N GLY A 32 0.10 -9.20 -2.90
CA GLY A 32 0.14 -10.45 -2.14
C GLY A 32 0.22 -10.31 -0.61
N LEU A 33 0.44 -9.10 -0.09
CA LEU A 33 0.55 -8.84 1.34
C LEU A 33 -0.59 -7.95 1.85
N ALA A 34 -0.84 -6.79 1.22
CA ALA A 34 -1.89 -5.87 1.62
C ALA A 34 -3.22 -6.16 0.90
N ASP A 35 -3.61 -7.42 0.81
CA ASP A 35 -4.88 -7.84 0.24
C ASP A 35 -6.06 -7.38 1.11
N ARG A 36 -7.29 -7.61 0.64
CA ARG A 36 -8.52 -7.20 1.34
C ARG A 36 -8.54 -7.62 2.80
N ARG A 37 -8.04 -8.81 3.12
CA ARG A 37 -8.02 -9.35 4.49
C ARG A 37 -7.12 -8.52 5.40
N PHE A 38 -5.92 -8.22 4.92
CA PHE A 38 -5.00 -7.34 5.64
C PHE A 38 -5.57 -5.93 5.80
N ARG A 39 -6.13 -5.36 4.71
CA ARG A 39 -6.73 -4.01 4.77
C ARG A 39 -7.87 -3.93 5.78
N LYS A 40 -8.73 -4.97 5.86
CA LYS A 40 -9.77 -5.05 6.89
C LYS A 40 -9.21 -5.15 8.30
N ALA A 41 -8.21 -6.01 8.51
CA ALA A 41 -7.59 -6.17 9.82
C ALA A 41 -6.92 -4.87 10.31
N ILE A 42 -6.19 -4.16 9.44
CA ILE A 42 -5.53 -2.90 9.80
C ILE A 42 -6.50 -1.72 9.90
N SER A 43 -7.74 -1.88 9.43
CA SER A 43 -8.80 -0.86 9.52
C SER A 43 -9.59 -0.91 10.82
N LEU A 44 -9.20 -1.72 11.80
CA LEU A 44 -9.78 -1.71 13.14
C LEU A 44 -9.55 -0.37 13.83
N LYS A 45 -10.45 0.01 14.75
CA LYS A 45 -10.38 1.27 15.49
C LYS A 45 -9.01 1.52 16.12
N GLN A 46 -8.31 0.47 16.56
CA GLN A 46 -7.01 0.53 17.21
C GLN A 46 -5.85 0.81 16.26
N THR A 47 -6.03 0.54 14.96
CA THR A 47 -4.96 0.57 13.95
C THR A 47 -5.22 1.52 12.79
N ASN A 48 -6.45 1.99 12.58
CA ASN A 48 -6.89 2.77 11.41
C ASN A 48 -6.52 4.26 11.45
N TYR A 49 -5.29 4.58 11.79
CA TYR A 49 -4.80 5.97 11.90
C TYR A 49 -4.17 6.50 10.59
N PHE A 50 -4.32 5.81 9.49
CA PHE A 50 -3.96 6.30 8.14
C PHE A 50 -5.09 7.16 7.55
N ASP A 51 -4.73 8.02 6.60
CA ASP A 51 -5.65 8.96 5.95
C ASP A 51 -6.09 8.47 4.56
N ASP A 52 -5.31 7.61 3.90
CA ASP A 52 -5.64 7.00 2.60
C ASP A 52 -5.09 5.57 2.56
N ILE A 53 -5.80 4.68 1.92
CA ILE A 53 -5.39 3.31 1.66
C ILE A 53 -5.59 2.99 0.19
N CYS A 54 -4.59 2.37 -0.44
CA CYS A 54 -4.68 1.96 -1.82
C CYS A 54 -4.74 0.44 -1.93
N GLN A 55 -5.68 -0.06 -2.73
CA GLN A 55 -5.70 -1.49 -3.02
C GLN A 55 -4.54 -1.91 -3.91
N GLU A 56 -4.29 -3.21 -3.99
CA GLU A 56 -3.38 -3.80 -4.96
C GLU A 56 -3.85 -3.47 -6.38
N PHE A 57 -2.90 -3.33 -7.31
CA PHE A 57 -3.22 -2.84 -8.64
C PHE A 57 -4.10 -3.79 -9.47
N ILE A 58 -5.00 -3.21 -10.23
CA ILE A 58 -5.75 -3.88 -11.29
C ILE A 58 -4.90 -3.87 -12.55
N ARG A 59 -4.65 -5.04 -13.13
CA ARG A 59 -3.86 -5.17 -14.38
C ARG A 59 -4.72 -4.81 -15.58
N ILE A 60 -4.37 -3.73 -16.26
CA ILE A 60 -5.00 -3.33 -17.53
C ILE A 60 -4.19 -3.96 -18.68
N PRO A 61 -4.82 -4.75 -19.56
CA PRO A 61 -4.10 -5.42 -20.65
C PRO A 61 -3.57 -4.40 -21.67
N SER A 62 -2.57 -4.80 -22.44
CA SER A 62 -2.02 -3.99 -23.53
C SER A 62 -2.93 -3.96 -24.78
N SER A 63 -3.82 -4.95 -24.91
CA SER A 63 -4.81 -5.07 -25.99
C SER A 63 -6.07 -5.76 -25.51
N LEU A 64 -7.17 -5.54 -26.20
CA LEU A 64 -8.41 -6.25 -25.94
C LEU A 64 -8.37 -7.67 -26.50
N PRO A 65 -9.06 -8.63 -25.88
CA PRO A 65 -9.33 -9.92 -26.50
C PRO A 65 -10.11 -9.75 -27.82
N GLU A 66 -9.90 -10.63 -28.76
CA GLU A 66 -10.62 -10.63 -30.04
C GLU A 66 -12.15 -10.66 -29.82
N GLY A 67 -12.88 -9.79 -30.52
CA GLY A 67 -14.34 -9.67 -30.41
C GLY A 67 -14.84 -9.00 -29.12
N ALA A 68 -13.96 -8.57 -28.21
CA ALA A 68 -14.37 -7.91 -26.97
C ALA A 68 -14.85 -6.47 -27.23
N LEU A 69 -16.01 -6.13 -26.69
CA LEU A 69 -16.49 -4.75 -26.63
C LEU A 69 -15.72 -4.00 -25.54
N LYS A 70 -14.93 -2.99 -25.92
CA LYS A 70 -14.02 -2.24 -25.05
C LYS A 70 -14.64 -1.86 -23.71
N GLU A 71 -15.72 -1.08 -23.73
CA GLU A 71 -16.33 -0.57 -22.50
C GLU A 71 -16.83 -1.69 -21.58
N LYS A 72 -17.52 -2.68 -22.13
CA LYS A 72 -18.03 -3.81 -21.36
C LYS A 72 -16.90 -4.63 -20.73
N PHE A 73 -15.81 -4.87 -21.47
CA PHE A 73 -14.66 -5.61 -20.99
C PHE A 73 -13.93 -4.85 -19.89
N VAL A 74 -13.61 -3.57 -20.13
CA VAL A 74 -12.87 -2.74 -19.19
C VAL A 74 -13.70 -2.46 -17.94
N LYS A 75 -14.99 -2.21 -18.04
CA LYS A 75 -15.90 -2.06 -16.90
C LYS A 75 -15.88 -3.32 -16.02
N LYS A 76 -16.06 -4.50 -16.61
CA LYS A 76 -16.01 -5.78 -15.87
C LYS A 76 -14.66 -5.96 -15.19
N LEU A 77 -13.56 -5.64 -15.88
CA LEU A 77 -12.22 -5.74 -15.34
C LEU A 77 -12.00 -4.76 -14.17
N SER A 78 -12.36 -3.50 -14.34
CA SER A 78 -12.09 -2.44 -13.36
C SER A 78 -13.00 -2.56 -12.14
N ILE A 79 -14.32 -2.54 -12.35
CA ILE A 79 -15.30 -2.61 -11.26
C ILE A 79 -15.32 -3.99 -10.60
N GLY A 80 -15.17 -5.07 -11.37
CA GLY A 80 -15.15 -6.44 -10.83
C GLY A 80 -13.93 -6.74 -9.96
N ASN A 81 -12.85 -5.97 -10.07
CA ASN A 81 -11.64 -6.10 -9.26
C ASN A 81 -11.45 -4.96 -8.26
N TYR A 82 -12.35 -3.99 -8.21
CA TYR A 82 -12.31 -2.91 -7.24
C TYR A 82 -13.26 -3.20 -6.07
N ASP A 83 -12.73 -3.15 -4.87
CA ASP A 83 -13.44 -3.44 -3.64
C ASP A 83 -14.32 -2.26 -3.17
N SER A 84 -15.23 -1.80 -4.05
CA SER A 84 -16.09 -0.62 -3.81
C SER A 84 -16.94 -0.71 -2.53
N ASN A 85 -17.18 -1.93 -2.03
CA ASN A 85 -17.93 -2.20 -0.81
C ASN A 85 -17.03 -2.49 0.39
N GLU A 86 -15.71 -2.38 0.24
CA GLU A 86 -14.80 -2.50 1.36
C GLU A 86 -14.95 -1.26 2.25
N LEU A 87 -15.68 -1.46 3.33
CA LEU A 87 -16.06 -0.40 4.25
C LEU A 87 -14.89 -0.06 5.17
N ILE A 88 -14.27 1.05 4.88
CA ILE A 88 -13.43 1.79 5.85
C ILE A 88 -14.28 2.93 6.46
N MET A 89 -15.59 2.79 6.41
CA MET A 89 -16.55 3.85 6.76
C MET A 89 -16.52 4.25 8.24
N ASP A 90 -16.28 3.30 9.14
CA ASP A 90 -16.25 3.60 10.57
C ASP A 90 -15.07 4.51 10.96
N ALA A 91 -13.96 4.38 10.28
CA ALA A 91 -12.79 5.23 10.48
C ALA A 91 -13.04 6.69 10.07
N MET A 92 -13.80 6.92 9.00
CA MET A 92 -14.10 8.28 8.51
C MET A 92 -15.20 8.97 9.32
N ASN A 93 -16.22 8.22 9.75
CA ASN A 93 -17.28 8.75 10.60
C ASN A 93 -16.73 9.21 11.95
N ALA A 94 -15.77 8.47 12.53
CA ALA A 94 -15.11 8.83 13.80
C ALA A 94 -14.28 10.13 13.71
N ARG A 95 -13.86 10.53 12.49
CA ARG A 95 -13.04 11.74 12.26
C ARG A 95 -13.82 12.94 11.71
N GLY A 96 -15.14 12.84 11.61
CA GLY A 96 -15.98 13.93 11.09
C GLY A 96 -15.77 14.23 9.58
N LEU A 97 -15.12 13.33 8.84
CA LEU A 97 -14.74 13.52 7.43
C LEU A 97 -15.90 13.23 6.43
N GLY A 98 -17.10 12.93 6.94
CA GLY A 98 -18.28 12.66 6.11
C GLY A 98 -18.27 11.27 5.47
N ARG A 99 -19.27 11.00 4.61
CA ARG A 99 -19.43 9.71 3.92
C ARG A 99 -18.44 9.56 2.75
N GLY A 100 -17.13 9.55 3.02
CA GLY A 100 -16.11 9.31 2.00
C GLY A 100 -15.60 7.87 2.01
N ARG A 101 -15.26 7.32 0.83
CA ARG A 101 -14.52 6.06 0.73
C ARG A 101 -13.04 6.35 0.84
N LEU A 102 -12.32 5.63 1.72
CA LEU A 102 -10.87 5.78 1.86
C LEU A 102 -10.08 4.90 0.88
N LEU A 103 -10.71 3.87 0.31
CA LEU A 103 -10.05 2.93 -0.57
C LEU A 103 -9.85 3.55 -1.95
N SER A 104 -8.60 3.86 -2.25
CA SER A 104 -8.15 4.29 -3.57
C SER A 104 -7.92 3.09 -4.47
N ALA A 105 -8.22 3.24 -5.77
CA ALA A 105 -7.96 2.23 -6.77
C ALA A 105 -6.58 2.43 -7.39
N GLN A 106 -5.82 1.35 -7.60
CA GLN A 106 -4.57 1.40 -8.37
C GLN A 106 -4.72 0.58 -9.65
N ILE A 107 -4.30 1.15 -10.78
CA ILE A 107 -4.28 0.50 -12.08
C ILE A 107 -2.86 0.43 -12.62
N MET A 108 -2.58 -0.57 -13.45
CA MET A 108 -1.28 -0.79 -14.04
C MET A 108 -1.42 -1.30 -15.47
N GLY A 109 -0.89 -0.56 -16.42
CA GLY A 109 -0.94 -0.84 -17.84
C GLY A 109 -0.06 0.12 -18.62
N SER A 110 -0.08 0.00 -19.96
CA SER A 110 0.63 0.90 -20.87
C SER A 110 -0.24 1.30 -22.10
N ASN A 111 -1.46 0.82 -22.17
CA ASN A 111 -2.41 1.23 -23.21
C ASN A 111 -3.23 2.42 -22.68
N SER A 112 -2.98 3.63 -23.20
CA SER A 112 -3.60 4.87 -22.76
C SER A 112 -5.13 4.85 -22.85
N GLU A 113 -5.68 4.31 -23.95
CA GLU A 113 -7.12 4.23 -24.17
C GLU A 113 -7.82 3.35 -23.14
N LEU A 114 -7.22 2.20 -22.79
CA LEU A 114 -7.77 1.29 -21.79
C LEU A 114 -7.56 1.81 -20.37
N LEU A 115 -6.47 2.55 -20.11
CA LEU A 115 -6.22 3.22 -18.84
C LEU A 115 -7.24 4.32 -18.58
N GLU A 116 -7.54 5.17 -19.58
CA GLU A 116 -8.55 6.24 -19.50
C GLU A 116 -9.93 5.64 -19.19
N CYS A 117 -10.35 4.64 -19.98
CA CYS A 117 -11.62 3.96 -19.79
C CYS A 117 -11.72 3.31 -18.38
N SER A 118 -10.63 2.69 -17.91
CA SER A 118 -10.59 2.11 -16.55
C SER A 118 -10.69 3.18 -15.46
N ALA A 119 -9.95 4.28 -15.61
CA ALA A 119 -9.97 5.38 -14.65
C ALA A 119 -11.37 5.98 -14.55
N ARG A 120 -12.04 6.20 -15.67
CA ARG A 120 -13.43 6.70 -15.70
C ARG A 120 -14.38 5.77 -14.94
N PHE A 121 -14.37 4.47 -15.20
CA PHE A 121 -15.25 3.55 -14.48
C PHE A 121 -14.96 3.49 -12.98
N LEU A 122 -13.69 3.52 -12.59
CA LEU A 122 -13.30 3.51 -11.19
C LEU A 122 -13.70 4.80 -10.46
N ALA A 123 -13.57 5.95 -11.14
CA ALA A 123 -13.93 7.25 -10.60
C ALA A 123 -15.44 7.41 -10.46
N ASP A 124 -16.20 7.16 -11.55
CA ASP A 124 -17.63 7.45 -11.62
C ASP A 124 -18.46 6.35 -10.94
N GLU A 125 -18.35 5.11 -11.40
CA GLU A 125 -19.19 4.02 -10.92
C GLU A 125 -18.58 3.33 -9.69
N GLY A 126 -17.25 3.17 -9.65
CA GLY A 126 -16.53 2.65 -8.50
C GLY A 126 -16.57 3.59 -7.31
N GLY A 127 -16.64 4.89 -7.55
CA GLY A 127 -16.58 5.93 -6.54
C GLY A 127 -15.25 5.94 -5.79
N ALA A 128 -14.17 5.58 -6.47
CA ALA A 128 -12.82 5.65 -5.92
C ALA A 128 -12.45 7.12 -5.65
N PRO A 129 -11.98 7.47 -4.45
CA PRO A 129 -11.57 8.85 -4.16
C PRO A 129 -10.30 9.27 -4.91
N ARG A 130 -9.51 8.27 -5.33
CA ARG A 130 -8.27 8.46 -6.08
C ARG A 130 -8.03 7.26 -6.99
N VAL A 131 -7.61 7.52 -8.23
CA VAL A 131 -7.14 6.50 -9.17
C VAL A 131 -5.65 6.71 -9.38
N ASP A 132 -4.88 5.68 -9.05
CA ASP A 132 -3.42 5.72 -9.00
C ASP A 132 -2.80 4.89 -10.12
N LEU A 133 -1.92 5.50 -10.92
CA LEU A 133 -1.14 4.79 -11.93
C LEU A 133 0.10 4.16 -11.30
N ASN A 134 0.26 2.84 -11.44
CA ASN A 134 1.44 2.13 -10.95
C ASN A 134 2.60 2.20 -11.95
N CYS A 135 3.65 2.95 -11.59
CA CYS A 135 4.95 2.98 -12.27
C CYS A 135 6.08 2.45 -11.37
N GLY A 136 5.75 1.58 -10.39
CA GLY A 136 6.73 1.12 -9.39
C GLY A 136 6.86 -0.39 -9.25
N CYS A 137 5.93 -1.19 -9.79
CA CYS A 137 5.95 -2.65 -9.64
C CYS A 137 7.19 -3.26 -10.34
N PRO A 138 8.05 -4.00 -9.60
CA PRO A 138 9.28 -4.54 -10.15
C PRO A 138 9.12 -5.91 -10.82
N ALA A 139 7.94 -6.53 -10.78
CA ALA A 139 7.73 -7.91 -11.21
C ALA A 139 8.07 -8.12 -12.68
N ASN A 140 8.86 -9.14 -13.01
CA ASN A 140 9.33 -9.42 -14.37
C ASN A 140 8.19 -9.69 -15.35
N VAL A 141 7.12 -10.36 -14.92
CA VAL A 141 5.91 -10.59 -15.75
C VAL A 141 5.24 -9.27 -16.14
N VAL A 142 5.36 -8.26 -15.31
CA VAL A 142 4.80 -6.93 -15.55
C VAL A 142 5.71 -6.10 -16.44
N THR A 143 6.99 -6.04 -16.08
CA THR A 143 7.98 -5.23 -16.83
C THR A 143 8.23 -5.77 -18.24
N GLY A 144 8.14 -7.09 -18.44
CA GLY A 144 8.22 -7.70 -19.77
C GLY A 144 7.07 -7.36 -20.72
N LYS A 145 5.95 -6.79 -20.19
CA LYS A 145 4.79 -6.34 -20.97
C LYS A 145 4.69 -4.82 -21.10
N GLY A 146 5.75 -4.09 -20.77
CA GLY A 146 5.82 -2.63 -20.92
C GLY A 146 5.00 -1.83 -19.90
N ALA A 147 4.64 -2.41 -18.72
CA ALA A 147 3.85 -1.75 -17.69
C ALA A 147 4.59 -1.68 -16.35
N GLY A 148 4.04 -0.97 -15.37
CA GLY A 148 4.65 -0.78 -14.07
C GLY A 148 5.96 0.00 -14.14
N SER A 149 7.01 -0.46 -13.46
CA SER A 149 8.30 0.25 -13.45
C SER A 149 9.00 0.35 -14.80
N SER A 150 8.63 -0.47 -15.81
CA SER A 150 9.22 -0.35 -17.14
C SER A 150 8.85 0.94 -17.87
N LEU A 151 7.73 1.58 -17.50
CA LEU A 151 7.35 2.91 -18.01
C LEU A 151 8.43 3.94 -17.74
N LEU A 152 9.17 3.81 -16.61
CA LEU A 152 10.22 4.75 -16.21
C LEU A 152 11.43 4.79 -17.16
N ARG A 153 11.50 3.90 -18.14
CA ARG A 153 12.50 3.93 -19.21
C ARG A 153 12.15 4.92 -20.33
N ASN A 154 10.91 5.40 -20.37
CA ASN A 154 10.43 6.33 -21.38
C ASN A 154 9.49 7.38 -20.73
N PRO A 155 9.98 8.61 -20.44
CA PRO A 155 9.17 9.68 -19.85
C PRO A 155 7.93 10.06 -20.69
N GLU A 156 8.01 9.99 -22.02
CA GLU A 156 6.88 10.27 -22.91
C GLU A 156 5.73 9.28 -22.66
N LEU A 157 6.04 8.00 -22.48
CA LEU A 157 5.05 6.98 -22.15
C LEU A 157 4.47 7.17 -20.74
N VAL A 158 5.28 7.67 -19.77
CA VAL A 158 4.77 8.07 -18.45
C VAL A 158 3.76 9.20 -18.58
N TYR A 159 4.08 10.22 -19.40
CA TYR A 159 3.17 11.34 -19.70
C TYR A 159 1.86 10.85 -20.32
N GLU A 160 1.92 10.04 -21.39
CA GLU A 160 0.73 9.52 -22.09
C GLU A 160 -0.17 8.72 -21.18
N CYS A 161 0.40 7.78 -20.41
CA CYS A 161 -0.35 6.95 -19.47
C CYS A 161 -0.98 7.80 -18.34
N MET A 162 -0.23 8.77 -17.80
CA MET A 162 -0.75 9.63 -16.74
C MET A 162 -1.83 10.57 -17.26
N LYS A 163 -1.65 11.12 -18.46
CA LYS A 163 -2.65 11.95 -19.14
C LYS A 163 -3.98 11.19 -19.33
N ALA A 164 -3.88 9.93 -19.75
CA ALA A 164 -5.05 9.06 -19.90
C ALA A 164 -5.79 8.85 -18.57
N VAL A 165 -5.04 8.57 -17.48
CA VAL A 165 -5.65 8.42 -16.14
C VAL A 165 -6.28 9.73 -15.69
N SER A 166 -5.62 10.87 -15.91
CA SER A 166 -6.15 12.20 -15.58
C SER A 166 -7.42 12.50 -16.34
N SER A 167 -7.45 12.26 -17.66
CA SER A 167 -8.65 12.45 -18.50
C SER A 167 -9.80 11.54 -18.06
N GLY A 168 -9.51 10.29 -17.68
CA GLY A 168 -10.53 9.38 -17.15
C GLY A 168 -11.14 9.82 -15.81
N CYS A 169 -10.45 10.66 -15.05
CA CYS A 169 -10.95 11.22 -13.79
C CYS A 169 -11.65 12.58 -13.97
N GLU A 170 -11.59 13.20 -15.14
CA GLU A 170 -12.23 14.51 -15.40
C GLU A 170 -13.75 14.44 -15.19
N GLY A 171 -14.31 15.48 -14.54
CA GLY A 171 -15.74 15.56 -14.22
C GLY A 171 -16.19 14.75 -12.99
N SER A 172 -15.32 13.91 -12.43
CA SER A 172 -15.56 13.16 -11.18
C SER A 172 -14.94 13.86 -9.97
N ASN A 173 -15.19 13.30 -8.78
CA ASN A 173 -14.50 13.70 -7.54
C ASN A 173 -13.23 12.89 -7.27
N ALA A 174 -12.76 12.10 -8.22
CA ALA A 174 -11.57 11.29 -8.05
C ALA A 174 -10.29 12.08 -8.37
N VAL A 175 -9.25 11.84 -7.58
CA VAL A 175 -7.91 12.41 -7.81
C VAL A 175 -7.10 11.48 -8.71
N ALA A 176 -6.55 11.99 -9.80
CA ALA A 176 -5.56 11.27 -10.60
C ALA A 176 -4.19 11.36 -9.93
N SER A 177 -3.54 10.21 -9.70
CA SER A 177 -2.24 10.14 -9.04
C SER A 177 -1.31 9.12 -9.69
N LEU A 178 -0.03 9.18 -9.36
CA LEU A 178 0.97 8.26 -9.86
C LEU A 178 1.89 7.82 -8.74
N LYS A 179 2.19 6.51 -8.67
CA LYS A 179 3.19 5.96 -7.77
C LYS A 179 4.37 5.39 -8.55
N MET A 180 5.57 5.93 -8.31
CA MET A 180 6.79 5.56 -9.04
C MET A 180 7.95 5.19 -8.11
N ARG A 181 8.97 4.58 -8.72
CA ARG A 181 10.32 4.47 -8.18
C ARG A 181 11.20 5.56 -8.79
N VAL A 182 12.39 5.78 -8.21
CA VAL A 182 13.34 6.79 -8.73
C VAL A 182 14.00 6.39 -10.06
N GLY A 183 13.62 5.27 -10.63
CA GLY A 183 14.04 4.82 -11.95
C GLY A 183 13.92 3.31 -12.12
N PHE A 184 14.25 2.82 -13.32
CA PHE A 184 14.25 1.41 -13.62
C PHE A 184 15.60 0.75 -13.30
N ASP A 185 16.64 1.02 -14.09
CA ASP A 185 18.00 0.52 -13.89
C ASP A 185 18.82 1.49 -13.02
N ASP A 186 18.65 2.78 -13.24
CA ASP A 186 19.32 3.91 -12.58
C ASP A 186 18.37 5.11 -12.48
N THR A 187 18.90 6.26 -12.04
CA THR A 187 18.12 7.48 -11.79
C THR A 187 18.25 8.55 -12.88
N ARG A 188 18.87 8.25 -14.02
CA ARG A 188 19.17 9.25 -15.06
C ARG A 188 17.94 9.94 -15.63
N LEU A 189 16.82 9.19 -15.78
CA LEU A 189 15.56 9.73 -16.29
C LEU A 189 14.58 10.13 -15.16
N PHE A 190 15.07 10.24 -13.91
CA PHE A 190 14.18 10.49 -12.78
C PHE A 190 13.48 11.85 -12.92
N ARG A 191 14.23 12.90 -13.20
CA ARG A 191 13.70 14.25 -13.34
C ARG A 191 12.65 14.34 -14.45
N GLU A 192 12.95 13.79 -15.61
CA GLU A 192 12.08 13.76 -16.77
C GLU A 192 10.78 12.97 -16.48
N ASN A 193 10.87 11.85 -15.75
CA ASN A 193 9.71 11.07 -15.33
C ASN A 193 8.82 11.84 -14.34
N VAL A 194 9.40 12.62 -13.42
CA VAL A 194 8.62 13.48 -12.50
C VAL A 194 7.90 14.58 -13.28
N ILE A 195 8.60 15.25 -14.19
CA ILE A 195 8.02 16.29 -15.07
C ILE A 195 6.86 15.68 -15.90
N ALA A 196 7.12 14.54 -16.54
CA ALA A 196 6.11 13.85 -17.35
C ALA A 196 4.84 13.48 -16.55
N ALA A 197 5.02 13.06 -15.29
CA ALA A 197 3.88 12.79 -14.41
C ALA A 197 3.08 14.06 -14.09
N CYS A 198 3.76 15.19 -13.81
CA CYS A 198 3.12 16.47 -13.53
C CYS A 198 2.37 17.01 -14.76
N GLU A 199 3.01 17.03 -15.94
CA GLU A 199 2.44 17.47 -17.21
C GLU A 199 1.27 16.56 -17.65
N GLY A 200 1.34 15.27 -17.36
CA GLY A 200 0.27 14.30 -17.54
C GLY A 200 -0.94 14.51 -16.62
N GLY A 201 -0.87 15.45 -15.69
CA GLY A 201 -1.99 15.86 -14.85
C GLY A 201 -2.08 15.15 -13.49
N ALA A 202 -1.01 14.51 -13.03
CA ALA A 202 -0.96 13.99 -11.67
C ALA A 202 -1.19 15.11 -10.65
N LYS A 203 -2.09 14.89 -9.70
CA LYS A 203 -2.33 15.79 -8.56
C LYS A 203 -1.61 15.34 -7.30
N ILE A 204 -1.31 14.04 -7.22
CA ILE A 204 -0.52 13.43 -6.15
C ILE A 204 0.53 12.54 -6.80
N LEU A 205 1.79 12.69 -6.40
CA LEU A 205 2.91 11.87 -6.83
C LEU A 205 3.51 11.14 -5.62
N THR A 206 3.50 9.81 -5.63
CA THR A 206 4.18 9.01 -4.60
C THR A 206 5.52 8.53 -5.14
N VAL A 207 6.61 8.84 -4.44
CA VAL A 207 7.98 8.48 -4.85
C VAL A 207 8.60 7.49 -3.87
N HIS A 208 8.94 6.30 -4.37
CA HIS A 208 9.73 5.32 -3.64
C HIS A 208 11.22 5.52 -3.96
N GLY A 209 12.02 5.87 -2.95
CA GLY A 209 13.44 6.24 -3.07
C GLY A 209 14.39 5.12 -3.53
N ARG A 210 13.91 4.12 -4.29
CA ARG A 210 14.73 3.05 -4.87
C ARG A 210 14.44 2.86 -6.35
N THR A 211 15.44 2.44 -7.12
CA THR A 211 15.23 1.97 -8.50
C THR A 211 14.57 0.58 -8.51
N LYS A 212 14.04 0.16 -9.66
CA LYS A 212 13.55 -1.21 -9.85
C LYS A 212 14.69 -2.23 -9.66
N LYS A 213 15.87 -1.92 -10.19
CA LYS A 213 17.05 -2.80 -10.12
C LYS A 213 17.52 -3.03 -8.67
N GLN A 214 17.46 -2.02 -7.82
CA GLN A 214 17.76 -2.15 -6.39
C GLN A 214 16.76 -3.09 -5.67
N GLY A 215 15.51 -3.16 -6.13
CA GLY A 215 14.48 -3.93 -5.43
C GLY A 215 14.25 -3.37 -4.03
N TYR A 216 14.75 -4.07 -3.03
CA TYR A 216 14.74 -3.67 -1.62
C TYR A 216 16.14 -3.64 -0.99
N SER A 217 17.19 -3.80 -1.79
CA SER A 217 18.58 -3.75 -1.31
C SER A 217 19.04 -2.31 -1.07
N GLY A 218 19.91 -2.13 -0.09
CA GLY A 218 20.42 -0.84 0.35
C GLY A 218 19.34 0.10 0.91
N GLU A 219 19.67 1.33 1.19
CA GLU A 219 18.72 2.34 1.68
C GLU A 219 17.96 3.04 0.54
N ALA A 220 16.75 3.51 0.86
CA ALA A 220 16.00 4.38 -0.03
C ALA A 220 16.66 5.77 -0.08
N ASP A 221 16.91 6.26 -1.28
CA ASP A 221 17.48 7.59 -1.50
C ASP A 221 16.41 8.68 -1.33
N TRP A 222 16.40 9.30 -0.16
CA TRP A 222 15.45 10.37 0.16
C TRP A 222 15.83 11.70 -0.49
N THR A 223 17.08 11.88 -0.95
CA THR A 223 17.46 13.08 -1.69
C THR A 223 16.72 13.20 -3.02
N LYS A 224 16.41 12.04 -3.64
CA LYS A 224 15.58 11.98 -4.84
C LYS A 224 14.11 12.30 -4.53
N ILE A 225 13.62 11.99 -3.33
CA ILE A 225 12.28 12.41 -2.92
C ILE A 225 12.22 13.92 -2.75
N ALA A 226 13.25 14.54 -2.13
CA ALA A 226 13.37 16.00 -2.03
C ALA A 226 13.44 16.67 -3.41
N GLU A 227 14.22 16.13 -4.35
CA GLU A 227 14.26 16.59 -5.75
C GLU A 227 12.88 16.57 -6.41
N ALA A 228 12.08 15.50 -6.18
CA ALA A 228 10.72 15.45 -6.69
C ALA A 228 9.82 16.54 -6.10
N VAL A 229 9.98 16.85 -4.80
CA VAL A 229 9.24 17.96 -4.15
C VAL A 229 9.55 19.28 -4.82
N GLU A 230 10.82 19.58 -5.08
CA GLU A 230 11.24 20.81 -5.76
C GLU A 230 10.63 20.92 -7.16
N ILE A 231 10.69 19.85 -7.95
CA ILE A 231 10.10 19.81 -9.28
C ILE A 231 8.58 20.02 -9.20
N CYS A 232 7.87 19.27 -8.35
CA CYS A 232 6.42 19.34 -8.24
C CYS A 232 5.93 20.73 -7.80
N ARG A 233 6.69 21.45 -6.99
CA ARG A 233 6.36 22.82 -6.59
C ARG A 233 6.30 23.79 -7.78
N SER A 234 7.16 23.61 -8.78
CA SER A 234 7.15 24.45 -9.99
C SER A 234 5.90 24.24 -10.86
N PHE A 235 5.19 23.11 -10.69
CA PHE A 235 3.95 22.81 -11.36
C PHE A 235 2.68 23.23 -10.56
N GLY A 236 2.84 23.99 -9.48
CA GLY A 236 1.74 24.74 -8.84
C GLY A 236 0.62 23.91 -8.24
N GLY A 237 0.92 22.83 -7.50
CA GLY A 237 -0.14 22.13 -6.77
C GLY A 237 -0.04 20.62 -6.69
N VAL A 238 0.94 20.01 -7.34
CA VAL A 238 1.17 18.56 -7.22
C VAL A 238 1.70 18.24 -5.83
N LYS A 239 1.00 17.37 -5.10
CA LYS A 239 1.37 16.92 -3.76
C LYS A 239 2.32 15.73 -3.83
N VAL A 240 3.38 15.73 -3.03
CA VAL A 240 4.37 14.65 -3.01
C VAL A 240 4.26 13.82 -1.76
N ILE A 241 4.18 12.50 -1.93
CA ILE A 241 4.15 11.50 -0.87
C ILE A 241 5.46 10.73 -0.87
N GLY A 242 6.22 10.81 0.23
CA GLY A 242 7.47 10.07 0.39
C GLY A 242 7.21 8.60 0.75
N ASN A 243 8.00 7.70 0.16
CA ASN A 243 7.91 6.27 0.39
C ASN A 243 9.31 5.62 0.39
N GLY A 244 9.49 4.58 1.21
CA GLY A 244 10.72 3.81 1.35
C GLY A 244 11.32 3.92 2.74
N ASP A 245 11.60 2.75 3.36
CA ASP A 245 12.25 2.58 4.66
C ASP A 245 11.60 3.31 5.85
N VAL A 246 10.29 3.49 5.78
CA VAL A 246 9.52 4.12 6.86
C VAL A 246 9.01 3.03 7.80
N THR A 247 9.68 2.85 8.92
CA THR A 247 9.43 1.77 9.90
C THR A 247 9.26 2.27 11.33
N SER A 248 9.44 3.58 11.59
CA SER A 248 9.27 4.17 12.93
C SER A 248 8.83 5.64 12.85
N CYS A 249 8.41 6.20 13.99
CA CYS A 249 8.08 7.62 14.13
C CYS A 249 9.26 8.53 13.78
N GLU A 250 10.47 8.14 14.21
CA GLU A 250 11.71 8.88 13.94
C GLU A 250 12.00 8.96 12.44
N ARG A 251 11.80 7.85 11.72
CA ARG A 251 11.97 7.83 10.26
C ARG A 251 10.92 8.69 9.56
N VAL A 252 9.68 8.71 10.03
CA VAL A 252 8.66 9.63 9.50
C VAL A 252 9.04 11.08 9.75
N ALA A 253 9.40 11.44 10.99
CA ALA A 253 9.81 12.80 11.33
C ALA A 253 11.04 13.25 10.52
N ARG A 254 12.00 12.35 10.32
CA ARG A 254 13.19 12.57 9.52
C ARG A 254 12.83 12.80 8.04
N MET A 255 12.00 11.93 7.44
CA MET A 255 11.55 12.09 6.05
C MET A 255 10.86 13.43 5.84
N LEU A 256 9.94 13.81 6.73
CA LEU A 256 9.24 15.09 6.65
C LEU A 256 10.20 16.31 6.70
N ARG A 257 11.24 16.25 7.56
CA ARG A 257 12.22 17.33 7.71
C ARG A 257 13.19 17.41 6.53
N GLU A 258 13.70 16.28 6.07
CA GLU A 258 14.75 16.20 5.04
C GLU A 258 14.20 16.39 3.63
N THR A 259 12.94 16.02 3.39
CA THR A 259 12.38 16.03 2.03
C THR A 259 11.25 17.02 1.82
N ASP A 260 10.67 17.51 2.91
CA ASP A 260 9.50 18.42 2.93
C ASP A 260 8.29 17.92 2.12
N VAL A 261 8.09 16.60 2.09
CA VAL A 261 6.91 15.97 1.46
C VAL A 261 5.60 16.39 2.14
N ASP A 262 4.52 16.34 1.40
CA ASP A 262 3.17 16.62 1.91
C ASP A 262 2.61 15.49 2.77
N GLY A 263 3.06 14.26 2.55
CA GLY A 263 2.66 13.07 3.32
C GLY A 263 3.64 11.92 3.20
N VAL A 264 3.39 10.86 3.93
CA VAL A 264 4.26 9.68 3.98
C VAL A 264 3.46 8.42 3.71
N MET A 265 3.95 7.58 2.79
CA MET A 265 3.36 6.27 2.50
C MET A 265 4.16 5.16 3.16
N ILE A 266 3.47 4.32 3.92
CA ILE A 266 4.06 3.23 4.70
C ILE A 266 3.60 1.88 4.14
N GLY A 267 4.55 1.02 3.82
CA GLY A 267 4.30 -0.35 3.38
C GLY A 267 4.64 -1.36 4.48
N ARG A 268 5.77 -2.02 4.35
CA ARG A 268 6.22 -3.09 5.26
C ARG A 268 6.25 -2.68 6.74
N GLY A 269 6.56 -1.42 7.03
CA GLY A 269 6.51 -0.89 8.39
C GLY A 269 5.15 -1.07 9.07
N ALA A 270 4.04 -0.93 8.34
CA ALA A 270 2.70 -1.16 8.87
C ALA A 270 2.37 -2.63 9.15
N VAL A 271 3.11 -3.57 8.53
CA VAL A 271 2.98 -5.01 8.83
C VAL A 271 3.87 -5.40 10.00
N GLN A 272 5.04 -4.77 10.10
CA GLN A 272 5.98 -4.95 11.21
C GLN A 272 5.44 -4.41 12.53
N ASP A 273 4.73 -3.29 12.46
CA ASP A 273 4.04 -2.68 13.59
C ASP A 273 2.64 -2.21 13.16
N PRO A 274 1.58 -2.98 13.40
CA PRO A 274 0.20 -2.59 13.09
C PRO A 274 -0.25 -1.31 13.82
N LEU A 275 0.43 -0.91 14.90
CA LEU A 275 0.16 0.31 15.67
C LEU A 275 0.96 1.53 15.17
N LEU A 276 1.83 1.37 14.16
CA LEU A 276 2.73 2.42 13.69
C LEU A 276 1.99 3.71 13.29
N PHE A 277 0.87 3.61 12.57
CA PHE A 277 0.09 4.79 12.19
C PHE A 277 -0.45 5.55 13.40
N ARG A 278 -0.92 4.83 14.43
CA ARG A 278 -1.37 5.42 15.71
C ARG A 278 -0.23 6.14 16.39
N ARG A 279 0.94 5.48 16.54
CA ARG A 279 2.14 6.08 17.15
C ARG A 279 2.57 7.36 16.43
N ILE A 280 2.52 7.37 15.09
CA ILE A 280 2.86 8.57 14.32
C ILE A 280 1.87 9.70 14.62
N LYS A 281 0.57 9.43 14.62
CA LYS A 281 -0.45 10.44 14.90
C LYS A 281 -0.37 10.99 16.32
N SER A 282 0.04 10.18 17.30
CA SER A 282 0.21 10.63 18.70
C SER A 282 1.51 11.40 18.93
N ARG A 283 2.61 11.06 18.21
CA ARG A 283 3.94 11.60 18.49
C ARG A 283 4.43 12.67 17.52
N ILE A 284 3.91 12.74 16.31
CA ILE A 284 4.36 13.72 15.32
C ILE A 284 3.38 14.88 15.28
N ARG A 285 3.92 16.09 15.52
CA ARG A 285 3.22 17.35 15.34
C ARG A 285 3.85 18.11 14.19
N ARG A 286 3.00 18.67 13.33
CA ARG A 286 3.42 19.52 12.20
C ARG A 286 2.69 20.86 12.33
N ASP A 287 3.47 21.94 12.40
CA ASP A 287 2.99 23.31 12.42
C ASP A 287 3.70 24.05 11.28
N GLY A 288 2.99 24.28 10.19
CA GLY A 288 3.59 24.75 8.93
C GLY A 288 4.72 23.81 8.47
N ASP A 289 5.94 24.34 8.41
CA ASP A 289 7.13 23.58 8.01
C ASP A 289 7.86 22.95 9.23
N LYS A 290 7.47 23.31 10.45
CA LYS A 290 8.08 22.76 11.65
C LYS A 290 7.51 21.39 11.96
N VAL A 291 8.41 20.40 12.04
CA VAL A 291 8.07 19.02 12.43
C VAL A 291 8.68 18.74 13.80
N THR A 292 7.82 18.42 14.77
CA THR A 292 8.21 18.06 16.14
C THR A 292 7.90 16.58 16.38
N LEU A 293 8.84 15.85 16.95
CA LEU A 293 8.65 14.48 17.42
C LEU A 293 8.59 14.52 18.96
N LEU A 294 7.43 14.21 19.51
CA LEU A 294 7.23 14.09 20.96
C LEU A 294 7.89 12.84 21.51
N SER A 295 8.34 12.88 22.76
CA SER A 295 8.78 11.69 23.47
C SER A 295 7.60 10.70 23.66
N LYS A 296 7.91 9.49 24.12
CA LYS A 296 6.85 8.50 24.42
C LYS A 296 6.00 8.95 25.61
N GLU A 297 6.63 9.55 26.61
CA GLU A 297 6.01 10.02 27.85
C GLU A 297 5.02 11.15 27.54
N GLU A 298 5.43 12.14 26.75
CA GLU A 298 4.56 13.24 26.31
C GLU A 298 3.34 12.74 25.53
N ALA A 299 3.51 11.70 24.67
CA ALA A 299 2.41 11.13 23.89
C ALA A 299 1.44 10.28 24.70
N ILE A 300 1.91 9.61 25.76
CA ILE A 300 1.07 8.77 26.65
C ILE A 300 0.10 9.62 27.47
N GLU A 301 0.49 10.83 27.85
CA GLU A 301 -0.40 11.75 28.59
C GLU A 301 -1.62 12.16 27.74
N GLU A 302 -1.49 12.26 26.41
CA GLU A 302 -2.58 12.61 25.49
C GLU A 302 -3.50 11.43 25.15
N GLU A 303 -2.98 10.20 25.11
CA GLU A 303 -3.75 8.98 24.82
C GLU A 303 -3.50 7.94 25.92
N LYS A 304 -4.52 7.61 26.72
CA LYS A 304 -4.51 6.40 27.56
C LYS A 304 -4.45 5.18 26.64
N MET A 305 -3.23 4.82 26.23
CA MET A 305 -3.00 3.62 25.41
C MET A 305 -3.29 2.40 26.28
N GLY A 306 -4.34 1.64 25.91
CA GLY A 306 -4.57 0.32 26.50
C GLY A 306 -3.43 -0.65 26.16
N ASP A 307 -3.57 -1.90 26.58
CA ASP A 307 -2.57 -2.95 26.31
C ASP A 307 -2.30 -3.10 24.82
N GLU A 308 -1.10 -2.68 24.37
CA GLU A 308 -0.69 -2.74 22.96
C GLU A 308 -0.63 -4.18 22.44
N ALA A 309 -0.23 -5.13 23.27
CA ALA A 309 -0.19 -6.54 22.91
C ALA A 309 -1.59 -7.03 22.52
N GLU A 310 -2.62 -6.66 23.29
CA GLU A 310 -4.00 -7.03 22.97
C GLU A 310 -4.49 -6.34 21.67
N HIS A 311 -4.07 -5.12 21.37
CA HIS A 311 -4.40 -4.48 20.09
C HIS A 311 -3.77 -5.20 18.89
N VAL A 312 -2.54 -5.67 19.02
CA VAL A 312 -1.88 -6.47 17.98
C VAL A 312 -2.53 -7.85 17.84
N ILE A 313 -2.96 -8.45 18.94
CA ILE A 313 -3.73 -9.71 18.94
C ILE A 313 -5.07 -9.53 18.23
N LEU A 314 -5.79 -8.43 18.49
CA LEU A 314 -7.04 -8.12 17.79
C LEU A 314 -6.82 -7.98 16.27
N PHE A 315 -5.72 -7.35 15.86
CA PHE A 315 -5.34 -7.30 14.45
C PHE A 315 -5.12 -8.71 13.88
N MET A 316 -4.39 -9.59 14.57
CA MET A 316 -4.13 -10.96 14.11
C MET A 316 -5.42 -11.81 14.02
N ARG A 317 -6.31 -11.68 15.00
CA ARG A 317 -7.63 -12.33 14.99
C ARG A 317 -8.48 -11.87 13.82
N ALA A 318 -8.59 -10.56 13.62
CA ALA A 318 -9.36 -10.02 12.50
C ALA A 318 -8.81 -10.48 11.15
N PHE A 319 -7.48 -10.55 11.00
CA PHE A 319 -6.88 -11.10 9.79
C PHE A 319 -7.22 -12.58 9.59
N TYR A 320 -7.19 -13.38 10.65
CA TYR A 320 -7.55 -14.78 10.62
C TYR A 320 -9.04 -15.00 10.29
N ASP A 321 -9.94 -14.24 10.89
CA ASP A 321 -11.37 -14.28 10.60
C ASP A 321 -11.67 -14.01 9.13
N GLU A 322 -10.97 -13.04 8.52
CA GLU A 322 -11.12 -12.75 7.09
C GLU A 322 -10.52 -13.87 6.20
N LEU A 323 -9.55 -14.64 6.69
CA LEU A 323 -9.08 -15.84 5.97
C LEU A 323 -10.16 -16.91 5.92
N ILE A 324 -10.90 -17.11 7.01
CA ILE A 324 -12.02 -18.09 7.09
C ILE A 324 -13.17 -17.65 6.18
N LYS A 325 -13.65 -16.40 6.33
CA LYS A 325 -14.77 -15.85 5.54
C LYS A 325 -14.55 -15.93 4.03
N ALA A 326 -13.33 -15.69 3.57
CA ALA A 326 -13.01 -15.72 2.15
C ALA A 326 -13.18 -17.13 1.54
N GLU A 327 -12.97 -18.19 2.33
CA GLU A 327 -13.17 -19.57 1.88
C GLU A 327 -14.64 -19.96 1.83
N ASP A 328 -15.43 -19.52 2.81
CA ASP A 328 -16.87 -19.79 2.85
C ASP A 328 -17.59 -19.19 1.64
N ILE A 329 -17.16 -18.01 1.18
CA ILE A 329 -17.70 -17.38 -0.04
C ILE A 329 -17.39 -18.22 -1.29
N VAL A 330 -16.19 -18.80 -1.38
CA VAL A 330 -15.78 -19.64 -2.51
C VAL A 330 -16.54 -20.97 -2.51
N LEU A 331 -16.78 -21.54 -1.35
CA LEU A 331 -17.53 -22.82 -1.21
C LEU A 331 -19.01 -22.65 -1.55
N ASN A 332 -19.62 -21.52 -1.22
CA ASN A 332 -21.03 -21.22 -1.45
C ASN A 332 -21.34 -20.70 -2.86
N SER A 333 -20.34 -20.33 -3.65
CA SER A 333 -20.52 -19.95 -5.06
C SER A 333 -20.67 -21.23 -5.90
N SER A 334 -21.89 -21.51 -6.36
CA SER A 334 -22.29 -22.70 -7.11
C SER A 334 -21.62 -22.90 -8.50
N SER A 335 -20.62 -22.09 -8.85
CA SER A 335 -19.79 -22.22 -10.06
C SER A 335 -18.36 -22.70 -9.78
N GLY A 336 -18.09 -23.15 -8.56
CA GLY A 336 -16.77 -23.56 -8.11
C GLY A 336 -16.34 -24.91 -8.65
N ARG A 337 -15.82 -24.99 -9.89
CA ARG A 337 -14.83 -26.03 -10.17
C ARG A 337 -13.63 -25.76 -9.25
N GLN A 338 -13.55 -26.52 -8.16
CA GLN A 338 -12.36 -26.54 -7.29
C GLN A 338 -11.14 -26.86 -8.15
N ARG A 339 -10.44 -25.84 -8.62
CA ARG A 339 -9.10 -26.01 -9.17
C ARG A 339 -8.17 -26.23 -7.98
N PHE A 340 -7.99 -27.47 -7.59
CA PHE A 340 -6.94 -27.87 -6.66
C PHE A 340 -5.59 -27.49 -7.28
N ARG A 341 -4.93 -26.49 -6.73
CA ARG A 341 -3.53 -26.22 -7.05
C ARG A 341 -2.68 -27.23 -6.29
N THR A 342 -1.97 -28.06 -7.00
CA THR A 342 -0.92 -28.89 -6.42
C THR A 342 0.31 -28.02 -6.16
N SER A 343 0.99 -28.23 -5.01
CA SER A 343 2.31 -27.65 -4.77
C SER A 343 3.29 -28.16 -5.83
N LYS A 344 4.44 -27.47 -6.00
CA LYS A 344 5.55 -27.95 -6.87
C LYS A 344 6.01 -29.40 -6.55
N LYS A 345 5.59 -29.96 -5.40
CA LYS A 345 5.84 -31.33 -4.96
C LYS A 345 4.65 -32.29 -5.15
N GLY A 346 3.59 -31.88 -5.88
CA GLY A 346 2.43 -32.75 -6.14
C GLY A 346 1.47 -32.95 -4.97
N VAL A 347 1.70 -32.31 -3.82
CA VAL A 347 0.83 -32.45 -2.63
C VAL A 347 -0.37 -31.52 -2.76
N LYS A 348 -1.60 -32.07 -2.61
CA LYS A 348 -2.84 -31.26 -2.53
C LYS A 348 -2.78 -30.37 -1.29
N GLN A 349 -2.78 -29.05 -1.50
CA GLN A 349 -2.89 -28.11 -0.39
C GLN A 349 -4.33 -28.10 0.15
N THR A 350 -4.47 -28.33 1.45
CA THR A 350 -5.74 -28.16 2.16
C THR A 350 -6.03 -26.64 2.34
N ASN A 351 -7.28 -26.28 2.62
CA ASN A 351 -7.62 -24.90 2.95
C ASN A 351 -6.85 -24.42 4.17
N ASP A 352 -6.71 -25.29 5.16
CA ASP A 352 -5.99 -24.96 6.39
C ASP A 352 -4.50 -24.71 6.15
N SER A 353 -3.81 -25.51 5.34
CA SER A 353 -2.41 -25.26 4.99
C SER A 353 -2.19 -23.93 4.22
N ARG A 354 -3.21 -23.47 3.47
CA ARG A 354 -3.17 -22.13 2.84
C ARG A 354 -3.30 -21.01 3.85
N ARG A 355 -4.18 -21.19 4.87
CA ARG A 355 -4.31 -20.22 5.99
C ARG A 355 -3.01 -20.15 6.76
N VAL A 356 -2.40 -21.28 7.11
CA VAL A 356 -1.08 -21.34 7.74
C VAL A 356 -0.04 -20.56 6.93
N GLY A 357 0.03 -20.77 5.61
CA GLY A 357 0.97 -20.05 4.74
C GLY A 357 0.74 -18.53 4.74
N LYS A 358 -0.53 -18.10 4.77
CA LYS A 358 -0.88 -16.66 4.84
C LYS A 358 -0.57 -16.07 6.23
N LEU A 359 -0.86 -16.76 7.32
CA LEU A 359 -0.48 -16.36 8.66
C LEU A 359 1.04 -16.21 8.78
N LYS A 360 1.81 -17.20 8.32
CA LYS A 360 3.28 -17.15 8.30
C LYS A 360 3.81 -15.92 7.58
N SER A 361 3.16 -15.50 6.49
CA SER A 361 3.60 -14.32 5.74
C SER A 361 3.49 -13.03 6.56
N ILE A 362 2.42 -12.86 7.34
CA ILE A 362 2.24 -11.71 8.24
C ILE A 362 3.15 -11.82 9.46
N VAL A 363 3.13 -12.98 10.13
CA VAL A 363 3.93 -13.23 11.35
C VAL A 363 5.42 -12.98 11.12
N LYS A 364 5.92 -13.35 9.94
CA LYS A 364 7.30 -13.11 9.55
C LYS A 364 7.67 -11.63 9.60
N TYR A 365 6.83 -10.74 9.07
CA TYR A 365 7.06 -9.30 9.15
C TYR A 365 6.88 -8.79 10.57
N LEU A 366 5.80 -9.17 11.23
CA LEU A 366 5.47 -8.75 12.58
C LEU A 366 6.60 -9.10 13.58
N PHE A 367 7.08 -10.34 13.56
CA PHE A 367 8.11 -10.79 14.47
C PHE A 367 9.47 -10.16 14.14
N THR A 368 9.79 -10.00 12.87
CA THR A 368 10.98 -9.27 12.46
C THR A 368 10.97 -7.82 12.90
N GLY A 369 9.81 -7.18 12.89
CA GLY A 369 9.65 -5.79 13.35
C GLY A 369 9.85 -5.60 14.86
N ASN A 370 9.80 -6.67 15.65
CA ASN A 370 9.90 -6.61 17.11
C ASN A 370 11.09 -7.44 17.61
N VAL A 371 12.07 -6.81 18.22
CA VAL A 371 13.32 -7.46 18.67
C VAL A 371 13.07 -8.60 19.66
N TYR A 372 12.05 -8.51 20.50
CA TYR A 372 11.72 -9.55 21.48
C TYR A 372 10.99 -10.74 20.88
N LEU A 373 10.37 -10.57 19.71
CA LEU A 373 9.67 -11.63 18.97
C LEU A 373 10.55 -12.24 17.86
N SER A 374 11.59 -11.56 17.40
CA SER A 374 12.44 -12.03 16.31
C SER A 374 13.08 -13.39 16.60
N ASP A 375 13.55 -13.58 17.83
CA ASP A 375 14.17 -14.84 18.29
C ASP A 375 13.15 -15.99 18.41
N LYS A 376 11.86 -15.67 18.48
CA LYS A 376 10.74 -16.63 18.56
C LYS A 376 10.19 -17.04 17.21
N MET A 377 10.70 -16.47 16.12
CA MET A 377 10.20 -16.72 14.77
C MET A 377 10.22 -18.21 14.38
N SER A 378 11.27 -18.94 14.76
CA SER A 378 11.40 -20.37 14.44
C SER A 378 10.30 -21.22 15.10
N GLU A 379 9.78 -20.79 16.24
CA GLU A 379 8.73 -21.50 16.98
C GLU A 379 7.39 -21.54 16.23
N VAL A 380 7.18 -20.63 15.28
CA VAL A 380 5.93 -20.50 14.51
C VAL A 380 6.19 -20.69 13.01
N VAL A 381 7.14 -19.95 12.44
CA VAL A 381 7.38 -19.94 10.99
C VAL A 381 8.16 -21.18 10.55
N GLY A 382 9.03 -21.73 11.43
CA GLY A 382 9.84 -22.91 11.17
C GLY A 382 9.08 -24.24 11.11
N VAL A 383 7.87 -24.30 11.69
CA VAL A 383 7.03 -25.51 11.69
C VAL A 383 6.46 -25.77 10.29
N ALA A 384 6.40 -27.02 9.86
CA ALA A 384 5.84 -27.33 8.53
C ALA A 384 4.31 -27.07 8.48
N ASP A 385 3.79 -26.69 7.30
CA ASP A 385 2.38 -26.24 7.14
C ASP A 385 1.33 -27.32 7.42
N HIS A 386 1.75 -28.58 7.58
CA HIS A 386 0.88 -29.73 7.89
C HIS A 386 1.04 -30.24 9.33
N GLU A 387 1.97 -29.69 10.09
CA GLU A 387 2.27 -30.11 11.47
C GLU A 387 1.48 -29.28 12.51
N MET A 388 0.91 -28.18 12.10
CA MET A 388 0.15 -27.27 12.96
C MET A 388 -1.06 -26.74 12.20
N SER A 389 -2.23 -26.77 12.81
CA SER A 389 -3.43 -26.14 12.24
C SER A 389 -3.30 -24.61 12.25
N SER A 390 -4.05 -23.94 11.39
CA SER A 390 -4.06 -22.47 11.34
C SER A 390 -4.55 -21.85 12.65
N PHE A 391 -5.45 -22.52 13.36
CA PHE A 391 -5.95 -22.07 14.66
C PHE A 391 -4.89 -22.21 15.76
N GLU A 392 -4.26 -23.38 15.88
CA GLU A 392 -3.15 -23.60 16.83
C GLU A 392 -1.99 -22.61 16.59
N MET A 393 -1.70 -22.31 15.31
CA MET A 393 -0.72 -21.30 14.97
C MET A 393 -1.13 -19.93 15.49
N LEU A 394 -2.39 -19.52 15.31
CA LEU A 394 -2.87 -18.24 15.82
C LEU A 394 -2.74 -18.16 17.34
N GLU A 395 -3.20 -19.20 18.08
CA GLU A 395 -3.08 -19.25 19.55
C GLU A 395 -1.63 -19.13 20.03
N ARG A 396 -0.72 -19.80 19.33
CA ARG A 396 0.71 -19.73 19.65
C ARG A 396 1.30 -18.31 19.39
N VAL A 397 0.91 -17.69 18.28
CA VAL A 397 1.29 -16.31 17.97
C VAL A 397 0.77 -15.35 19.05
N GLU A 398 -0.48 -15.48 19.46
CA GLU A 398 -1.07 -14.66 20.52
C GLU A 398 -0.34 -14.83 21.87
N ALA A 399 -0.03 -16.06 22.24
CA ALA A 399 0.71 -16.32 23.48
C ALA A 399 2.09 -15.67 23.45
N LEU A 400 2.80 -15.75 22.32
CA LEU A 400 4.10 -15.10 22.15
C LEU A 400 3.99 -13.56 22.19
N ILE A 401 2.95 -13.00 21.57
CA ILE A 401 2.70 -11.55 21.62
C ILE A 401 2.44 -11.12 23.05
N ARG A 402 1.57 -11.78 23.82
CA ARG A 402 1.31 -11.44 25.24
C ARG A 402 2.56 -11.51 26.09
N MET A 403 3.43 -12.47 25.83
CA MET A 403 4.63 -12.69 26.63
C MET A 403 5.77 -11.73 26.28
N TYR A 404 5.94 -11.41 25.02
CA TYR A 404 7.14 -10.74 24.52
C TYR A 404 6.92 -9.39 23.86
N TRP A 405 5.68 -8.98 23.54
CA TRP A 405 5.44 -7.63 22.97
C TRP A 405 5.69 -6.57 24.02
N LYS A 406 6.76 -5.79 23.85
CA LYS A 406 7.14 -4.71 24.75
C LYS A 406 7.26 -3.38 24.00
N GLY A 407 6.11 -2.87 23.53
CA GLY A 407 6.05 -1.54 22.92
C GLY A 407 6.69 -1.44 21.54
N GLU A 408 7.19 -0.25 21.19
CA GLU A 408 7.71 0.02 19.84
C GLU A 408 8.82 -0.94 19.42
N PRO A 409 8.80 -1.37 18.14
CA PRO A 409 9.91 -2.14 17.56
C PRO A 409 11.24 -1.38 17.71
N ALA A 410 12.33 -2.10 17.85
CA ALA A 410 13.66 -1.51 17.96
C ALA A 410 13.99 -0.71 16.69
N GLN A 411 14.58 0.48 16.86
CA GLN A 411 14.90 1.44 15.79
C GLN A 411 15.94 0.93 14.77
N HIS A 412 16.63 -0.18 15.04
CA HIS A 412 17.79 -0.69 14.29
C HIS A 412 17.70 -2.18 14.02
N ILE A 413 16.71 -2.63 13.27
CA ILE A 413 16.94 -3.83 12.48
C ILE A 413 17.36 -3.33 11.10
N SER A 414 18.66 -3.35 10.82
CA SER A 414 19.21 -3.11 9.50
C SER A 414 18.50 -4.02 8.51
N VAL A 415 17.93 -3.43 7.48
CA VAL A 415 17.24 -4.15 6.40
C VAL A 415 18.22 -5.08 5.68
N ASP A 416 19.52 -4.85 5.83
CA ASP A 416 20.63 -5.58 5.19
C ASP A 416 20.77 -7.04 5.65
N ASN A 417 20.31 -7.40 6.85
CA ASN A 417 20.25 -8.78 7.31
C ASN A 417 19.06 -9.57 6.73
N PHE A 418 18.20 -8.92 5.96
CA PHE A 418 17.08 -9.53 5.28
C PHE A 418 17.36 -9.85 3.82
N SER A 419 18.36 -10.68 3.55
CA SER A 419 18.31 -11.55 2.36
C SER A 419 17.26 -12.66 2.56
N LEU A 420 16.07 -12.27 2.99
CA LEU A 420 14.90 -13.04 2.69
C LEU A 420 14.67 -12.91 1.17
N ARG A 421 15.53 -13.56 0.39
CA ARG A 421 15.11 -14.17 -0.86
C ARG A 421 13.97 -15.10 -0.47
N THR A 422 12.80 -14.51 -0.25
CA THR A 422 11.58 -15.28 -0.30
C THR A 422 11.61 -15.88 -1.70
N LYS A 423 11.35 -17.16 -1.84
CA LYS A 423 11.02 -17.81 -3.11
C LYS A 423 9.87 -17.09 -3.84
N TYR A 424 9.38 -16.00 -3.30
CA TYR A 424 8.38 -15.08 -3.81
C TYR A 424 8.95 -13.97 -4.70
N ASP A 425 10.24 -13.65 -4.65
CA ASP A 425 10.82 -12.64 -5.54
C ASP A 425 10.86 -13.10 -7.01
N ASP A 426 10.84 -14.42 -7.26
CA ASP A 426 10.83 -14.98 -8.61
C ASP A 426 9.54 -15.75 -8.98
N SER A 427 8.61 -15.98 -8.05
CA SER A 427 7.46 -16.87 -8.30
C SER A 427 6.08 -16.27 -8.07
N THR A 428 5.93 -15.00 -7.69
CA THR A 428 4.63 -14.32 -7.57
C THR A 428 3.92 -14.10 -8.92
N ALA A 429 4.55 -14.49 -10.01
CA ALA A 429 3.92 -14.56 -11.34
C ALA A 429 2.80 -15.63 -11.47
N LEU A 430 2.52 -16.41 -10.42
CA LEU A 430 1.61 -17.58 -10.48
C LEU A 430 0.24 -17.37 -9.84
N PHE A 431 -0.08 -16.17 -9.35
CA PHE A 431 -1.39 -15.85 -8.78
C PHE A 431 -2.28 -14.96 -9.66
N ALA A 432 -2.06 -15.02 -10.99
CA ALA A 432 -2.92 -14.37 -11.95
C ALA A 432 -3.57 -15.43 -12.85
N VAL A 433 -4.74 -15.89 -12.52
CA VAL A 433 -5.86 -16.17 -13.44
C VAL A 433 -7.13 -15.80 -12.70
#